data_4d2776eb25d08ce3b0620ceaa956e636
#
_entry.id   4d2776eb25d08ce3b0620ceaa956e636
#
_cell.length_a   1.000
_cell.length_b   1.000
_cell.length_c   1.000
_cell.angle_alpha   90.00
_cell.angle_beta   90.00
_cell.angle_gamma   90.00
#
_symmetry.space_group_name_H-M   'P 1'
#
loop_
_entity.id
_entity.type
_entity.pdbx_description
1 polymer ?
#
loop_
_entity_poly.entity_id
_entity_poly.type
_entity_poly.pdbx_seq_one_letter_code
_entity_poly.pdbx_strand_id
1 'polypeptide(L)'
;TDGHIEKAAEHFFSPQHAVDVVKRLLHHSGMIIDNATPLSQGHLPGNTRITALKNPIVDQDRGISASIRLLHPSRVDKEQLVREGCSTQKMVDFLCMCLRYGVSFVIAGATSSGKTTLLNALLSTVPSNKRIFTIESGSRELSLVRYKDGSIVNNVVHTLSRPSENNAHDITQEDL
;
A
#
# COMPACT_ATOMS: atom_id res chain seq x y z
N THR A 1 -11.44 10.69 -9.09
CA THR A 1 -12.54 10.49 -8.14
C THR A 1 -12.29 11.39 -6.95
N ASP A 2 -13.05 12.44 -6.86
CA ASP A 2 -12.87 13.58 -5.93
C ASP A 2 -13.32 13.26 -4.49
N GLY A 3 -13.05 12.03 -4.01
CA GLY A 3 -13.44 11.60 -2.66
C GLY A 3 -14.92 11.23 -2.51
N HIS A 4 -15.69 11.20 -3.59
CA HIS A 4 -17.08 10.79 -3.58
C HIS A 4 -17.24 9.27 -3.67
N ILE A 5 -18.20 8.73 -2.90
CA ILE A 5 -18.60 7.33 -2.98
C ILE A 5 -19.73 7.25 -4.02
N GLU A 6 -19.52 6.45 -5.05
CA GLU A 6 -20.51 6.18 -6.08
C GLU A 6 -20.98 4.73 -5.97
N LYS A 7 -22.28 4.51 -6.19
CA LYS A 7 -22.84 3.17 -6.23
C LYS A 7 -22.57 2.56 -7.61
N ALA A 8 -21.90 1.38 -7.63
CA ALA A 8 -21.73 0.62 -8.86
C ALA A 8 -23.07 0.08 -9.39
N ALA A 9 -23.20 -0.01 -10.71
CA ALA A 9 -24.35 -0.63 -11.34
C ALA A 9 -24.34 -2.15 -11.18
N GLU A 10 -23.14 -2.74 -11.12
CA GLU A 10 -22.92 -4.16 -10.91
C GLU A 10 -23.20 -4.54 -9.46
N HIS A 11 -23.78 -5.71 -9.27
CA HIS A 11 -24.09 -6.24 -7.94
C HIS A 11 -23.97 -7.77 -7.91
N PHE A 12 -23.82 -8.30 -6.72
CA PHE A 12 -23.84 -9.74 -6.52
C PHE A 12 -25.27 -10.27 -6.52
N PHE A 13 -25.49 -11.45 -7.09
CA PHE A 13 -26.82 -12.08 -7.17
C PHE A 13 -27.40 -12.46 -5.81
N SER A 14 -26.53 -12.75 -4.84
CA SER A 14 -26.90 -13.09 -3.48
C SER A 14 -25.73 -12.82 -2.51
N PRO A 15 -25.97 -12.73 -1.19
CA PRO A 15 -24.91 -12.66 -0.19
C PRO A 15 -23.93 -13.84 -0.29
N GLN A 16 -24.41 -15.05 -0.55
CA GLN A 16 -23.55 -16.22 -0.72
C GLN A 16 -22.65 -16.10 -1.96
N HIS A 17 -23.16 -15.58 -3.07
CA HIS A 17 -22.36 -15.32 -4.26
C HIS A 17 -21.22 -14.33 -3.97
N ALA A 18 -21.49 -13.27 -3.18
CA ALA A 18 -20.46 -12.35 -2.74
C ALA A 18 -19.37 -13.05 -1.91
N VAL A 19 -19.77 -13.89 -0.96
CA VAL A 19 -18.84 -14.69 -0.15
C VAL A 19 -17.96 -15.56 -1.02
N ASP A 20 -18.53 -16.27 -2.00
CA ASP A 20 -17.79 -17.21 -2.87
C ASP A 20 -16.79 -16.48 -3.78
N VAL A 21 -17.18 -15.33 -4.31
CA VAL A 21 -16.28 -14.50 -5.14
C VAL A 21 -15.10 -13.98 -4.31
N VAL A 22 -15.37 -13.40 -3.15
CA VAL A 22 -14.30 -12.85 -2.28
C VAL A 22 -13.40 -13.96 -1.76
N LYS A 23 -13.94 -15.12 -1.37
CA LYS A 23 -13.13 -16.28 -0.97
C LYS A 23 -12.18 -16.73 -2.07
N ARG A 24 -12.65 -16.80 -3.32
CA ARG A 24 -11.79 -17.15 -4.46
C ARG A 24 -10.68 -16.15 -4.68
N LEU A 25 -10.97 -14.83 -4.59
CA LEU A 25 -9.95 -13.78 -4.68
C LEU A 25 -8.88 -13.94 -3.60
N LEU A 26 -9.27 -14.16 -2.36
CA LEU A 26 -8.36 -14.35 -1.24
C LEU A 26 -7.52 -15.62 -1.40
N HIS A 27 -8.15 -16.72 -1.79
CA HIS A 27 -7.47 -18.01 -1.98
C HIS A 27 -6.36 -17.95 -3.05
N HIS A 28 -6.59 -17.24 -4.15
CA HIS A 28 -5.55 -17.01 -5.17
C HIS A 28 -4.29 -16.31 -4.65
N SER A 29 -4.41 -15.62 -3.53
CA SER A 29 -3.31 -14.93 -2.86
C SER A 29 -2.84 -15.63 -1.58
N GLY A 30 -3.24 -16.89 -1.38
CA GLY A 30 -2.88 -17.68 -0.21
C GLY A 30 -3.55 -17.23 1.10
N MET A 31 -4.59 -16.42 1.01
CA MET A 31 -5.34 -15.93 2.17
C MET A 31 -6.60 -16.76 2.41
N ILE A 32 -6.97 -16.91 3.68
CA ILE A 32 -8.15 -17.65 4.11
C ILE A 32 -9.13 -16.69 4.80
N ILE A 33 -10.40 -16.92 4.58
CA ILE A 33 -11.50 -16.30 5.34
C ILE A 33 -12.60 -17.34 5.61
N ASP A 34 -12.86 -17.58 6.87
CA ASP A 34 -13.88 -18.51 7.34
C ASP A 34 -14.52 -18.02 8.66
N ASN A 35 -15.23 -18.88 9.37
CA ASN A 35 -15.86 -18.51 10.63
C ASN A 35 -14.86 -18.45 11.81
N ALA A 36 -13.75 -19.16 11.71
CA ALA A 36 -12.67 -19.11 12.69
C ALA A 36 -11.75 -17.92 12.47
N THR A 37 -11.54 -17.55 11.18
CA THR A 37 -10.74 -16.39 10.75
C THR A 37 -11.62 -15.44 9.95
N PRO A 38 -12.52 -14.68 10.61
CA PRO A 38 -13.52 -13.85 9.94
C PRO A 38 -12.98 -12.53 9.40
N LEU A 39 -11.74 -12.19 9.69
CA LEU A 39 -10.99 -11.04 9.16
C LEU A 39 -9.80 -11.55 8.35
N SER A 40 -9.70 -11.11 7.11
CA SER A 40 -8.55 -11.38 6.25
C SER A 40 -8.03 -10.08 5.64
N GLN A 41 -6.73 -9.85 5.76
CA GLN A 41 -6.04 -8.69 5.19
C GLN A 41 -4.81 -9.15 4.41
N GLY A 42 -4.59 -8.55 3.25
CA GLY A 42 -3.40 -8.88 2.47
C GLY A 42 -3.42 -8.23 1.08
N HIS A 43 -2.72 -8.86 0.15
CA HIS A 43 -2.51 -8.36 -1.20
C HIS A 43 -3.02 -9.33 -2.24
N LEU A 44 -3.77 -8.79 -3.17
CA LEU A 44 -4.08 -9.42 -4.45
C LEU A 44 -2.97 -9.11 -5.47
N PRO A 45 -2.87 -9.86 -6.57
CA PRO A 45 -1.98 -9.52 -7.68
C PRO A 45 -2.14 -8.07 -8.13
N GLY A 46 -1.08 -7.46 -8.65
CA GLY A 46 -1.10 -6.08 -9.12
C GLY A 46 -1.02 -5.00 -8.03
N ASN A 47 -0.42 -5.34 -6.88
CA ASN A 47 -0.26 -4.41 -5.74
C ASN A 47 -1.60 -3.85 -5.22
N THR A 48 -2.62 -4.69 -5.23
CA THR A 48 -3.97 -4.35 -4.76
C THR A 48 -4.15 -4.84 -3.33
N ARG A 49 -4.44 -3.95 -2.40
CA ARG A 49 -4.74 -4.30 -1.02
C ARG A 49 -6.19 -4.72 -0.87
N ILE A 50 -6.43 -5.81 -0.15
CA ILE A 50 -7.78 -6.24 0.23
C ILE A 50 -7.89 -6.38 1.76
N THR A 51 -9.00 -5.92 2.29
CA THR A 51 -9.46 -6.23 3.66
C THR A 51 -10.86 -6.80 3.55
N ALA A 52 -11.04 -8.02 3.98
CA ALA A 52 -12.33 -8.70 3.95
C ALA A 52 -12.79 -9.07 5.36
N LEU A 53 -14.06 -8.85 5.62
CA LEU A 53 -14.75 -9.14 6.88
C LEU A 53 -15.94 -10.05 6.60
N LYS A 54 -16.08 -11.13 7.39
CA LYS A 54 -17.17 -12.10 7.28
C LYS A 54 -17.88 -12.27 8.62
N ASN A 55 -19.04 -12.91 8.62
CA ASN A 55 -19.70 -13.36 9.85
C ASN A 55 -18.70 -14.18 10.72
N PRO A 56 -18.61 -13.93 12.06
CA PRO A 56 -19.55 -13.18 12.90
C PRO A 56 -19.30 -11.68 13.02
N ILE A 57 -18.29 -11.11 12.35
CA ILE A 57 -17.96 -9.67 12.46
C ILE A 57 -18.95 -8.82 11.64
N VAL A 58 -19.47 -9.38 10.55
CA VAL A 58 -20.46 -8.74 9.67
C VAL A 58 -21.81 -9.43 9.83
N ASP A 59 -22.89 -8.67 9.73
CA ASP A 59 -24.25 -9.21 9.80
C ASP A 59 -24.47 -10.33 8.78
N GLN A 60 -25.19 -11.34 9.19
CA GLN A 60 -25.38 -12.58 8.41
C GLN A 60 -26.09 -12.33 7.08
N ASP A 61 -27.00 -11.36 7.02
CA ASP A 61 -27.74 -10.98 5.82
C ASP A 61 -26.87 -10.30 4.77
N ARG A 62 -25.74 -9.69 5.16
CA ARG A 62 -24.74 -9.10 4.25
C ARG A 62 -23.74 -10.11 3.71
N GLY A 63 -23.52 -11.22 4.43
CA GLY A 63 -22.59 -12.28 4.09
C GLY A 63 -21.12 -11.89 4.25
N ILE A 64 -20.62 -10.92 3.50
CA ILE A 64 -19.24 -10.47 3.53
C ILE A 64 -19.15 -8.97 3.19
N SER A 65 -18.17 -8.29 3.79
CA SER A 65 -17.76 -6.95 3.42
C SER A 65 -16.30 -6.99 2.97
N ALA A 66 -15.99 -6.43 1.81
CA ALA A 66 -14.62 -6.35 1.33
C ALA A 66 -14.28 -4.93 0.87
N SER A 67 -13.15 -4.41 1.34
CA SER A 67 -12.56 -3.18 0.89
C SER A 67 -11.34 -3.50 0.03
N ILE A 68 -11.38 -3.10 -1.24
CA ILE A 68 -10.32 -3.32 -2.21
C ILE A 68 -9.74 -1.96 -2.60
N ARG A 69 -8.46 -1.78 -2.30
CA ARG A 69 -7.73 -0.56 -2.65
C ARG A 69 -6.72 -0.86 -3.75
N LEU A 70 -6.97 -0.31 -4.92
CA LEU A 70 -6.02 -0.31 -6.01
C LEU A 70 -4.91 0.69 -5.68
N LEU A 71 -3.72 0.18 -5.41
CA LEU A 71 -2.55 1.01 -5.22
C LEU A 71 -1.94 1.28 -6.59
N HIS A 72 -2.35 2.36 -7.21
CA HIS A 72 -1.61 2.92 -8.32
C HIS A 72 -0.50 3.77 -7.71
N PRO A 73 0.77 3.32 -7.73
CA PRO A 73 1.86 4.18 -7.36
C PRO A 73 1.92 5.28 -8.42
N SER A 74 1.25 6.38 -8.16
CA SER A 74 1.49 7.59 -8.93
C SER A 74 2.96 7.90 -8.72
N ARG A 75 3.76 7.78 -9.77
CA ARG A 75 5.15 8.22 -9.76
C ARG A 75 5.17 9.74 -9.80
N VAL A 76 4.68 10.33 -8.74
CA VAL A 76 4.82 11.77 -8.53
C VAL A 76 6.30 12.01 -8.30
N ASP A 77 6.93 12.68 -9.22
CA ASP A 77 8.29 13.16 -9.07
C ASP A 77 8.31 14.49 -8.30
N LYS A 78 9.51 14.92 -7.93
CA LYS A 78 9.68 16.17 -7.18
C LYS A 78 9.24 17.41 -7.98
N GLU A 79 9.36 17.37 -9.28
CA GLU A 79 8.95 18.42 -10.21
C GLU A 79 7.41 18.54 -10.24
N GLN A 80 6.72 17.44 -10.17
CA GLN A 80 5.26 17.42 -10.12
C GLN A 80 4.72 17.99 -8.81
N LEU A 81 5.37 17.73 -7.66
CA LEU A 81 5.00 18.35 -6.39
C LEU A 81 5.01 19.87 -6.45
N VAL A 82 5.98 20.43 -7.17
CA VAL A 82 6.09 21.88 -7.36
C VAL A 82 5.03 22.39 -8.34
N ARG A 83 4.82 21.70 -9.46
CA ARG A 83 3.81 22.08 -10.46
C ARG A 83 2.39 22.10 -9.90
N GLU A 84 2.08 21.15 -9.03
CA GLU A 84 0.76 21.03 -8.39
C GLU A 84 0.62 21.94 -7.17
N GLY A 85 1.62 22.76 -6.84
CA GLY A 85 1.57 23.69 -5.73
C GLY A 85 1.63 23.04 -4.34
N CYS A 86 1.96 21.74 -4.26
CA CYS A 86 2.11 21.04 -2.98
C CYS A 86 3.33 21.51 -2.20
N SER A 87 4.34 22.06 -2.89
CA SER A 87 5.63 22.46 -2.31
C SER A 87 6.29 23.51 -3.19
N THR A 88 7.12 24.36 -2.61
CA THR A 88 7.98 25.23 -3.39
C THR A 88 9.26 24.49 -3.81
N GLN A 89 9.90 24.94 -4.91
CA GLN A 89 11.16 24.38 -5.35
C GLN A 89 12.23 24.39 -4.25
N LYS A 90 12.33 25.50 -3.50
CA LYS A 90 13.29 25.64 -2.39
C LYS A 90 13.06 24.62 -1.28
N MET A 91 11.80 24.30 -0.94
CA MET A 91 11.47 23.30 0.07
C MET A 91 11.87 21.91 -0.38
N VAL A 92 11.57 21.56 -1.63
CA VAL A 92 11.94 20.26 -2.19
C VAL A 92 13.46 20.10 -2.27
N ASP A 93 14.17 21.12 -2.73
CA ASP A 93 15.63 21.10 -2.82
C ASP A 93 16.29 20.97 -1.45
N PHE A 94 15.74 21.65 -0.42
CA PHE A 94 16.19 21.52 0.97
C PHE A 94 15.99 20.09 1.49
N LEU A 95 14.82 19.48 1.28
CA LEU A 95 14.56 18.12 1.71
C LEU A 95 15.44 17.09 0.98
N CYS A 96 15.66 17.28 -0.31
CA CYS A 96 16.59 16.45 -1.07
C CYS A 96 18.05 16.59 -0.57
N MET A 97 18.45 17.79 -0.16
CA MET A 97 19.75 18.04 0.47
C MET A 97 19.83 17.30 1.81
N CYS A 98 18.82 17.38 2.65
CA CYS A 98 18.75 16.64 3.93
C CYS A 98 18.94 15.13 3.71
N LEU A 99 18.21 14.54 2.75
CA LEU A 99 18.39 13.13 2.39
C LEU A 99 19.82 12.80 1.98
N ARG A 100 20.41 13.66 1.14
CA ARG A 100 21.76 13.45 0.61
C ARG A 100 22.83 13.48 1.71
N TYR A 101 22.62 14.27 2.75
CA TYR A 101 23.51 14.37 3.91
C TYR A 101 23.14 13.45 5.09
N GLY A 102 22.17 12.56 4.91
CA GLY A 102 21.78 11.56 5.92
C GLY A 102 21.04 12.13 7.13
N VAL A 103 20.38 13.26 6.94
CA VAL A 103 19.51 13.83 8.00
C VAL A 103 18.25 13.00 8.14
N SER A 104 17.95 12.55 9.34
CA SER A 104 16.70 11.86 9.67
C SER A 104 15.56 12.86 9.76
N PHE A 105 14.39 12.53 9.20
CA PHE A 105 13.19 13.35 9.32
C PHE A 105 11.93 12.49 9.38
N VAL A 106 10.86 13.05 9.89
CA VAL A 106 9.55 12.42 10.01
C VAL A 106 8.56 13.19 9.14
N ILE A 107 7.77 12.45 8.36
CA ILE A 107 6.64 13.00 7.60
C ILE A 107 5.35 12.66 8.33
N ALA A 108 4.69 13.67 8.87
CA ALA A 108 3.45 13.53 9.63
C ALA A 108 2.30 14.29 8.95
N GLY A 109 1.08 13.85 9.19
CA GLY A 109 -0.12 14.48 8.65
C GLY A 109 -1.33 13.55 8.72
N ALA A 110 -2.51 14.04 8.42
CA ALA A 110 -3.76 13.29 8.39
C ALA A 110 -3.75 12.21 7.29
N THR A 111 -4.69 11.27 7.36
CA THR A 111 -4.91 10.30 6.28
C THR A 111 -5.20 11.03 4.98
N SER A 112 -4.67 10.52 3.86
CA SER A 112 -4.80 11.11 2.51
C SER A 112 -4.17 12.50 2.33
N SER A 113 -3.32 12.97 3.24
CA SER A 113 -2.61 14.26 3.13
C SER A 113 -1.38 14.23 2.21
N GLY A 114 -1.12 13.11 1.52
CA GLY A 114 0.01 13.00 0.58
C GLY A 114 1.36 12.60 1.19
N LYS A 115 1.40 12.12 2.46
CA LYS A 115 2.64 11.68 3.12
C LYS A 115 3.46 10.70 2.28
N THR A 116 2.83 9.61 1.86
CA THR A 116 3.49 8.56 1.07
C THR A 116 3.89 9.07 -0.32
N THR A 117 3.10 9.97 -0.90
CA THR A 117 3.41 10.62 -2.19
C THR A 117 4.66 11.48 -2.07
N LEU A 118 4.74 12.32 -1.03
CA LEU A 118 5.93 13.13 -0.75
C LEU A 118 7.17 12.25 -0.51
N LEU A 119 7.02 11.21 0.33
CA LEU A 119 8.12 10.28 0.61
C LEU A 119 8.62 9.58 -0.67
N ASN A 120 7.71 9.08 -1.51
CA ASN A 120 8.06 8.48 -2.80
C ASN A 120 8.83 9.45 -3.69
N ALA A 121 8.34 10.70 -3.81
CA ALA A 121 8.98 11.72 -4.62
C ALA A 121 10.40 12.04 -4.14
N LEU A 122 10.60 12.18 -2.83
CA LEU A 122 11.91 12.44 -2.24
C LEU A 122 12.86 11.25 -2.40
N LEU A 123 12.41 10.03 -2.10
CA LEU A 123 13.23 8.81 -2.22
C LEU A 123 13.58 8.49 -3.68
N SER A 124 12.76 8.91 -4.64
CA SER A 124 13.10 8.78 -6.07
C SER A 124 14.35 9.56 -6.48
N THR A 125 14.77 10.56 -5.69
CA THR A 125 15.98 11.38 -5.93
C THR A 125 17.25 10.74 -5.38
N VAL A 126 17.14 9.66 -4.60
CA VAL A 126 18.30 8.95 -4.05
C VAL A 126 19.13 8.38 -5.18
N PRO A 127 20.47 8.62 -5.22
CA PRO A 127 21.33 8.09 -6.25
C PRO A 127 21.28 6.56 -6.35
N SER A 128 21.43 6.04 -7.57
CA SER A 128 21.33 4.58 -7.84
C SER A 128 22.45 3.76 -7.17
N ASN A 129 23.56 4.37 -6.80
CA ASN A 129 24.65 3.74 -6.04
C ASN A 129 24.39 3.66 -4.52
N LYS A 130 23.25 4.16 -4.05
CA LYS A 130 22.80 4.03 -2.66
C LYS A 130 21.74 2.95 -2.57
N ARG A 131 21.76 2.21 -1.45
CA ARG A 131 20.73 1.22 -1.14
C ARG A 131 19.58 1.88 -0.41
N ILE A 132 18.36 1.59 -0.85
CA ILE A 132 17.13 1.95 -0.13
C ILE A 132 16.56 0.67 0.46
N PHE A 133 16.25 0.70 1.73
CA PHE A 133 15.57 -0.38 2.43
C PHE A 133 14.26 0.18 3.01
N THR A 134 13.11 -0.43 2.67
CA THR A 134 11.82 0.00 3.20
C THR A 134 11.23 -1.07 4.11
N ILE A 135 10.68 -0.65 5.23
CA ILE A 135 9.94 -1.48 6.17
C ILE A 135 8.51 -0.96 6.22
N GLU A 136 7.58 -1.71 5.64
CA GLU A 136 6.19 -1.29 5.48
C GLU A 136 5.25 -2.24 6.22
N SER A 137 4.18 -1.71 6.81
CA SER A 137 3.19 -2.51 7.53
C SER A 137 2.02 -2.87 6.62
N GLY A 138 1.76 -4.15 6.51
CA GLY A 138 0.56 -4.71 5.86
C GLY A 138 0.43 -4.47 4.35
N SER A 139 1.04 -3.45 3.75
CA SER A 139 1.00 -3.23 2.30
C SER A 139 2.18 -2.42 1.78
N ARG A 140 2.62 -2.79 0.58
CA ARG A 140 3.65 -2.05 -0.15
C ARG A 140 3.04 -0.80 -0.78
N GLU A 141 3.29 0.35 -0.18
CA GLU A 141 2.84 1.66 -0.67
C GLU A 141 3.93 2.39 -1.47
N LEU A 142 5.20 2.09 -1.21
CA LEU A 142 6.33 2.71 -1.88
C LEU A 142 6.69 1.99 -3.19
N SER A 143 6.89 2.75 -4.26
CA SER A 143 7.27 2.26 -5.59
C SER A 143 8.58 2.91 -6.05
N LEU A 144 9.70 2.40 -5.54
CA LEU A 144 11.02 3.02 -5.68
C LEU A 144 11.92 2.33 -6.71
N VAL A 145 11.54 1.16 -7.21
CA VAL A 145 12.33 0.43 -8.21
C VAL A 145 12.29 1.19 -9.54
N ARG A 146 13.47 1.53 -10.07
CA ARG A 146 13.62 2.23 -11.35
C ARG A 146 14.10 1.26 -12.41
N TYR A 147 13.50 1.38 -13.58
CA TYR A 147 13.86 0.58 -14.75
C TYR A 147 14.44 1.48 -15.84
N LYS A 148 15.47 0.99 -16.50
CA LYS A 148 16.02 1.56 -17.74
C LYS A 148 16.25 0.40 -18.71
N ASP A 149 15.70 0.50 -19.90
CA ASP A 149 15.80 -0.54 -20.95
C ASP A 149 15.44 -1.93 -20.44
N GLY A 150 14.38 -2.04 -19.63
CA GLY A 150 13.89 -3.29 -19.03
C GLY A 150 14.70 -3.83 -17.84
N SER A 151 15.82 -3.19 -17.50
CA SER A 151 16.70 -3.59 -16.39
C SER A 151 16.53 -2.70 -15.17
N ILE A 152 16.64 -3.28 -13.97
CA ILE A 152 16.63 -2.52 -12.71
C ILE A 152 17.95 -1.76 -12.57
N VAL A 153 17.88 -0.44 -12.33
CA VAL A 153 19.04 0.45 -12.29
C VAL A 153 19.33 1.04 -10.91
N ASN A 154 18.60 0.63 -9.88
CA ASN A 154 18.86 1.06 -8.50
C ASN A 154 18.73 -0.09 -7.51
N ASN A 155 19.31 0.08 -6.31
CA ASN A 155 19.31 -0.95 -5.27
C ASN A 155 18.21 -0.63 -4.25
N VAL A 156 17.08 -1.32 -4.35
CA VAL A 156 15.93 -1.16 -3.45
C VAL A 156 15.50 -2.53 -2.93
N VAL A 157 15.39 -2.65 -1.61
CA VAL A 157 14.80 -3.81 -0.94
C VAL A 157 13.53 -3.35 -0.23
N HIS A 158 12.41 -3.92 -0.64
CA HIS A 158 11.12 -3.70 0.03
C HIS A 158 10.83 -4.86 0.97
N THR A 159 10.55 -4.57 2.22
CA THR A 159 10.08 -5.55 3.19
C THR A 159 8.72 -5.18 3.74
N LEU A 160 7.98 -6.20 4.14
CA LEU A 160 6.63 -6.08 4.70
C LEU A 160 6.57 -6.87 6.00
N SER A 161 5.98 -6.30 7.03
CA SER A 161 5.59 -7.09 8.19
C SER A 161 4.52 -8.12 7.80
N ARG A 162 4.63 -9.31 8.35
CA ARG A 162 3.74 -10.43 8.05
C ARG A 162 3.13 -10.96 9.34
N PRO A 163 1.86 -10.65 9.64
CA PRO A 163 1.15 -11.32 10.73
C PRO A 163 0.91 -12.80 10.37
N SER A 164 1.10 -13.70 11.33
CA SER A 164 0.76 -15.12 11.21
C SER A 164 -0.53 -15.43 11.97
N GLU A 165 -1.22 -16.49 11.57
CA GLU A 165 -2.49 -16.90 12.20
C GLU A 165 -2.33 -17.27 13.68
N ASN A 166 -1.14 -17.67 14.12
CA ASN A 166 -0.86 -18.18 15.48
C ASN A 166 0.11 -17.29 16.27
N ASN A 167 0.42 -16.09 15.85
CA ASN A 167 1.43 -15.17 16.43
C ASN A 167 2.85 -15.80 16.64
N ALA A 168 3.00 -17.10 16.44
CA ALA A 168 4.26 -17.82 16.68
C ALA A 168 5.31 -17.57 15.57
N HIS A 169 4.88 -17.03 14.42
CA HIS A 169 5.72 -16.77 13.27
C HIS A 169 5.43 -15.40 12.66
N ASP A 170 4.96 -14.46 13.49
CA ASP A 170 4.83 -13.07 13.06
C ASP A 170 6.21 -12.52 12.71
N ILE A 171 6.29 -11.84 11.58
CA ILE A 171 7.44 -11.00 11.24
C ILE A 171 6.97 -9.57 11.44
N THR A 172 7.43 -8.97 12.53
CA THR A 172 7.09 -7.60 12.89
C THR A 172 7.99 -6.60 12.17
N GLN A 173 7.71 -5.30 12.34
CA GLN A 173 8.62 -4.28 11.83
C GLN A 173 9.94 -4.22 12.61
N GLU A 174 9.96 -4.74 13.84
CA GLU A 174 11.16 -4.82 14.68
C GLU A 174 12.09 -5.96 14.25
N ASP A 175 11.54 -7.00 13.59
CA ASP A 175 12.31 -8.14 13.08
C ASP A 175 13.00 -7.84 11.74
N LEU A 176 12.62 -6.75 11.07
CA LEU A 176 13.07 -6.35 9.75
C LEU A 176 14.11 -5.23 9.83
#